data_b6b02611084f659f9590b02db3462586
#
_entry.id   b6b02611084f659f9590b02db3462586
#
_cell.length_a   1.000
_cell.length_b   1.000
_cell.length_c   1.000
_cell.angle_alpha   90.00
_cell.angle_beta   90.00
_cell.angle_gamma   90.00
#
_symmetry.space_group_name_H-M   'P 1'
#
loop_
_entity.id
_entity.type
_entity.pdbx_description
1 polymer ?
#
loop_
_entity_poly.entity_id
_entity_poly.type
_entity_poly.pdbx_seq_one_letter_code
_entity_poly.pdbx_strand_id
1 'polypeptide(L)'
;SMEGKGSCIKITFPKGNKHFRKAIQRPQPKNERIVYSASGVPINASTTSSPASSGIYDKTQQQSQNNSNHQKILIVEDNDELREYLRRTLSEQYNIQVCSNGKEALTIVKEYMPNLVISDIMMPEMRGDELCHILKNDIETSHIPIILLTALNTDKNIIEGLQSGADEYIVKPFNIGILRANIANLLTNRALLRHKYASLDLNDEKNNTDCINCSNDLDWKFIATVKKSVEDNMDNPSFNVDVLCNLLNISRTSFYNKIKALTDQAPADYIRLIRLKHAAQLLKEQKHTITEISELTGFSDAKYFREVFKKHFNMSPSQYAKRGKEEKDDKEIK
;
A
#
# COMPACT_ATOMS: atom_id res chain seq x y z
N SER A 1 -17.81 47.25 -22.48
CA SER A 1 -16.55 47.85 -22.05
C SER A 1 -16.45 49.28 -22.61
N MET A 2 -15.94 50.19 -21.85
CA MET A 2 -15.57 51.53 -22.32
C MET A 2 -14.09 51.67 -22.17
N GLU A 3 -13.44 52.22 -23.18
CA GLU A 3 -12.01 52.47 -23.20
C GLU A 3 -11.60 53.32 -21.98
N GLY A 4 -10.68 52.87 -21.16
CA GLY A 4 -10.25 53.48 -19.91
C GLY A 4 -11.11 53.25 -18.68
N LYS A 5 -12.26 52.53 -18.77
CA LYS A 5 -13.17 52.25 -17.63
C LYS A 5 -13.37 50.75 -17.29
N GLY A 6 -12.65 49.89 -17.99
CA GLY A 6 -12.74 48.44 -17.79
C GLY A 6 -14.00 47.79 -18.37
N SER A 7 -14.18 46.49 -18.14
CA SER A 7 -15.33 45.71 -18.57
C SER A 7 -16.06 45.10 -17.39
N CYS A 8 -17.38 45.17 -17.40
CA CYS A 8 -18.22 44.51 -16.39
C CYS A 8 -19.00 43.37 -17.03
N ILE A 9 -18.84 42.17 -16.50
CA ILE A 9 -19.60 40.97 -16.93
C ILE A 9 -20.64 40.66 -15.85
N LYS A 10 -21.93 40.72 -16.22
CA LYS A 10 -23.05 40.34 -15.35
C LYS A 10 -23.55 38.97 -15.73
N ILE A 11 -23.41 37.99 -14.83
CA ILE A 11 -23.92 36.63 -15.01
C ILE A 11 -25.18 36.48 -14.15
N THR A 12 -26.29 36.03 -14.79
CA THR A 12 -27.55 35.83 -14.07
C THR A 12 -27.95 34.34 -14.23
N PHE A 13 -28.11 33.67 -13.10
CA PHE A 13 -28.58 32.27 -13.05
C PHE A 13 -30.07 32.24 -12.72
N PRO A 14 -30.92 31.49 -13.46
CA PRO A 14 -32.31 31.27 -13.09
C PRO A 14 -32.36 30.47 -11.78
N LYS A 15 -33.21 30.92 -10.85
CA LYS A 15 -33.42 30.24 -9.57
C LYS A 15 -34.42 29.08 -9.76
N GLY A 16 -34.08 27.90 -9.23
CA GLY A 16 -34.90 26.70 -9.28
C GLY A 16 -34.54 25.75 -10.43
N ASN A 17 -35.33 24.70 -10.62
CA ASN A 17 -35.05 23.59 -11.55
C ASN A 17 -35.89 23.56 -12.84
N LYS A 18 -36.80 24.53 -13.00
CA LYS A 18 -37.77 24.56 -14.14
C LYS A 18 -37.08 24.75 -15.51
N HIS A 19 -35.89 25.28 -15.53
CA HIS A 19 -35.10 25.55 -16.74
C HIS A 19 -34.25 24.33 -17.19
N PHE A 20 -34.17 23.26 -16.37
CA PHE A 20 -33.51 22.02 -16.77
C PHE A 20 -34.50 21.11 -17.57
N ARG A 21 -33.98 20.44 -18.62
CA ARG A 21 -34.79 19.45 -19.34
C ARG A 21 -35.12 18.28 -18.41
N LYS A 22 -36.35 17.69 -18.54
CA LYS A 22 -36.82 16.59 -17.67
C LYS A 22 -35.83 15.41 -17.53
N ALA A 23 -35.03 15.14 -18.56
CA ALA A 23 -34.05 14.09 -18.57
C ALA A 23 -32.86 14.33 -17.56
N ILE A 24 -32.67 15.58 -17.10
CA ILE A 24 -31.59 15.96 -16.17
C ILE A 24 -32.10 16.05 -14.72
N GLN A 25 -33.45 16.04 -14.53
CA GLN A 25 -34.05 16.05 -13.20
C GLN A 25 -33.94 14.64 -12.59
N ARG A 26 -32.92 14.39 -11.78
CA ARG A 26 -32.85 13.14 -11.02
C ARG A 26 -33.92 13.12 -9.93
N PRO A 27 -34.63 11.99 -9.71
CA PRO A 27 -35.51 11.85 -8.55
C PRO A 27 -34.69 12.03 -7.28
N GLN A 28 -35.25 12.76 -6.32
CA GLN A 28 -34.59 12.89 -4.99
C GLN A 28 -34.43 11.50 -4.37
N PRO A 29 -33.29 11.16 -3.84
CA PRO A 29 -33.11 9.90 -3.13
C PRO A 29 -34.04 9.92 -1.91
N LYS A 30 -34.91 8.93 -1.79
CA LYS A 30 -35.60 8.65 -0.53
C LYS A 30 -34.53 8.38 0.52
N ASN A 31 -34.62 9.08 1.64
CA ASN A 31 -33.73 8.91 2.80
C ASN A 31 -33.90 7.51 3.41
N GLU A 32 -33.39 6.49 2.78
CA GLU A 32 -33.12 5.21 3.44
C GLU A 32 -31.67 5.25 3.96
N ARG A 33 -31.52 5.42 5.26
CA ARG A 33 -30.25 5.24 5.95
C ARG A 33 -29.88 3.75 5.87
N ILE A 34 -29.01 3.40 4.95
CA ILE A 34 -28.40 2.08 4.94
C ILE A 34 -27.28 2.13 6.00
N VAL A 35 -27.48 1.39 7.10
CA VAL A 35 -26.47 1.21 8.14
C VAL A 35 -25.63 -0.01 7.76
N TYR A 36 -24.32 0.19 7.60
CA TYR A 36 -23.38 -0.89 7.32
C TYR A 36 -22.78 -1.40 8.64
N SER A 37 -22.62 -2.71 8.78
CA SER A 37 -21.82 -3.31 9.85
C SER A 37 -20.32 -3.05 9.62
N ALA A 38 -19.50 -3.20 10.66
CA ALA A 38 -18.05 -3.05 10.58
C ALA A 38 -17.36 -4.00 9.57
N SER A 39 -18.09 -4.97 9.02
CA SER A 39 -17.65 -5.93 7.98
C SER A 39 -18.18 -5.61 6.57
N GLY A 40 -18.86 -4.47 6.35
CA GLY A 40 -19.30 -4.03 5.02
C GLY A 40 -20.53 -4.73 4.44
N VAL A 41 -21.29 -5.51 5.25
CA VAL A 41 -22.50 -6.20 4.78
C VAL A 41 -23.74 -5.40 5.19
N PRO A 42 -24.72 -5.15 4.28
CA PRO A 42 -25.95 -4.41 4.60
C PRO A 42 -26.86 -5.24 5.52
N ILE A 43 -27.33 -4.62 6.63
CA ILE A 43 -28.27 -5.22 7.56
C ILE A 43 -29.67 -4.70 7.29
N ASN A 44 -30.59 -5.58 6.90
CA ASN A 44 -32.02 -5.28 6.83
C ASN A 44 -32.61 -5.19 8.25
N ALA A 45 -33.03 -3.99 8.63
CA ALA A 45 -33.68 -3.75 9.90
C ALA A 45 -35.16 -4.17 9.82
N SER A 46 -35.47 -5.36 10.29
CA SER A 46 -36.81 -5.71 10.78
C SER A 46 -36.69 -6.85 11.78
N THR A 47 -36.75 -6.57 13.06
CA THR A 47 -37.67 -7.16 14.06
C THR A 47 -37.31 -6.72 15.47
N THR A 48 -38.35 -6.36 16.16
CA THR A 48 -38.50 -5.85 17.51
C THR A 48 -38.15 -6.85 18.63
N SER A 49 -37.65 -6.35 19.74
CA SER A 49 -38.09 -6.52 21.12
C SER A 49 -36.95 -6.68 22.13
N SER A 50 -36.95 -5.76 23.11
CA SER A 50 -36.19 -5.81 24.38
C SER A 50 -36.82 -6.85 25.32
N PRO A 51 -36.25 -7.21 26.53
CA PRO A 51 -35.66 -6.28 27.49
C PRO A 51 -34.41 -6.79 28.32
N ALA A 52 -33.72 -5.81 28.86
CA ALA A 52 -33.06 -5.72 30.19
C ALA A 52 -32.41 -6.94 30.88
N SER A 53 -31.12 -6.82 31.17
CA SER A 53 -30.57 -7.06 32.51
C SER A 53 -29.20 -6.40 32.72
N SER A 54 -29.11 -5.76 33.85
CA SER A 54 -27.99 -5.04 34.46
C SER A 54 -26.74 -5.89 34.67
N GLY A 55 -25.60 -5.36 34.36
CA GLY A 55 -24.29 -5.89 34.76
C GLY A 55 -23.27 -4.74 34.81
N ILE A 56 -22.95 -4.32 36.02
CA ILE A 56 -21.91 -3.39 36.40
C ILE A 56 -20.58 -3.99 35.98
N TYR A 57 -19.83 -3.30 35.13
CA TYR A 57 -18.39 -3.56 34.96
C TYR A 57 -17.58 -2.29 35.13
N ASP A 58 -16.63 -2.44 36.01
CA ASP A 58 -15.63 -1.50 36.48
C ASP A 58 -14.94 -0.70 35.36
N LYS A 59 -14.87 0.61 35.61
CA LYS A 59 -13.98 1.51 34.89
C LYS A 59 -12.54 1.27 35.36
N THR A 60 -11.84 0.34 34.72
CA THR A 60 -10.38 0.30 34.79
C THR A 60 -9.84 1.08 33.61
N GLN A 61 -9.23 2.20 33.90
CA GLN A 61 -8.50 3.07 32.98
C GLN A 61 -7.42 2.26 32.27
N GLN A 62 -7.68 1.81 31.05
CA GLN A 62 -6.62 1.53 30.08
C GLN A 62 -6.40 2.81 29.27
N GLN A 63 -5.43 3.60 29.68
CA GLN A 63 -4.73 4.53 28.81
C GLN A 63 -4.02 3.68 27.74
N SER A 64 -4.77 3.29 26.72
CA SER A 64 -4.20 2.87 25.46
C SER A 64 -3.47 4.09 24.88
N GLN A 65 -2.16 4.07 24.94
CA GLN A 65 -1.29 4.93 24.14
C GLN A 65 -1.70 4.69 22.67
N ASN A 66 -2.61 5.51 22.18
CA ASN A 66 -2.87 5.68 20.76
C ASN A 66 -1.63 6.35 20.14
N ASN A 67 -0.58 5.58 19.92
CA ASN A 67 0.34 5.84 18.83
C ASN A 67 -0.45 5.60 17.53
N SER A 68 -1.31 6.54 17.18
CA SER A 68 -1.94 6.62 15.88
C SER A 68 -0.80 6.82 14.88
N ASN A 69 -0.39 5.72 14.25
CA ASN A 69 0.59 5.68 13.18
C ASN A 69 -0.08 6.30 11.95
N HIS A 70 -0.31 7.63 11.99
CA HIS A 70 -0.92 8.38 10.90
C HIS A 70 -0.01 8.24 9.68
N GLN A 71 -0.58 7.82 8.56
CA GLN A 71 0.18 7.67 7.33
C GLN A 71 0.74 9.02 6.89
N LYS A 72 1.99 9.01 6.44
CA LYS A 72 2.75 10.20 6.05
C LYS A 72 2.45 10.57 4.61
N ILE A 73 2.06 11.81 4.35
CA ILE A 73 1.83 12.33 3.00
C ILE A 73 2.71 13.55 2.78
N LEU A 74 3.38 13.60 1.64
CA LEU A 74 4.08 14.79 1.16
C LEU A 74 3.22 15.51 0.13
N ILE A 75 3.00 16.82 0.31
CA ILE A 75 2.32 17.67 -0.63
C ILE A 75 3.33 18.64 -1.25
N VAL A 76 3.39 18.67 -2.58
CA VAL A 76 4.28 19.52 -3.38
C VAL A 76 3.40 20.43 -4.22
N GLU A 77 3.35 21.71 -3.88
CA GLU A 77 2.48 22.70 -4.50
C GLU A 77 3.14 24.08 -4.37
N ASP A 78 3.30 24.82 -5.47
CA ASP A 78 3.94 26.13 -5.46
C ASP A 78 3.00 27.24 -4.95
N ASN A 79 1.70 27.10 -5.13
CA ASN A 79 0.71 28.05 -4.62
C ASN A 79 0.54 27.90 -3.10
N ASP A 80 0.94 28.93 -2.35
CA ASP A 80 0.90 28.95 -0.88
C ASP A 80 -0.51 28.76 -0.31
N GLU A 81 -1.53 29.34 -0.92
CA GLU A 81 -2.92 29.25 -0.44
C GLU A 81 -3.46 27.84 -0.61
N LEU A 82 -3.23 27.22 -1.78
CA LEU A 82 -3.67 25.84 -2.05
C LEU A 82 -2.88 24.84 -1.22
N ARG A 83 -1.56 25.04 -1.06
CA ARG A 83 -0.69 24.21 -0.22
C ARG A 83 -1.17 24.19 1.22
N GLU A 84 -1.45 25.36 1.78
CA GLU A 84 -1.95 25.50 3.17
C GLU A 84 -3.37 24.95 3.32
N TYR A 85 -4.25 25.14 2.34
CA TYR A 85 -5.58 24.55 2.32
C TYR A 85 -5.53 23.02 2.35
N LEU A 86 -4.71 22.42 1.49
CA LEU A 86 -4.53 20.95 1.45
C LEU A 86 -3.94 20.44 2.76
N ARG A 87 -2.91 21.13 3.30
CA ARG A 87 -2.28 20.77 4.56
C ARG A 87 -3.32 20.73 5.70
N ARG A 88 -4.09 21.80 5.88
CA ARG A 88 -5.12 21.87 6.94
C ARG A 88 -6.19 20.81 6.79
N THR A 89 -6.67 20.61 5.56
CA THR A 89 -7.78 19.70 5.28
C THR A 89 -7.40 18.24 5.46
N LEU A 90 -6.15 17.85 5.15
CA LEU A 90 -5.69 16.46 5.22
C LEU A 90 -5.03 16.12 6.56
N SER A 91 -4.54 17.10 7.33
CA SER A 91 -3.86 16.87 8.63
C SER A 91 -4.77 16.28 9.72
N GLU A 92 -6.09 16.31 9.53
CA GLU A 92 -7.03 15.63 10.44
C GLU A 92 -6.87 14.09 10.43
N GLN A 93 -6.40 13.52 9.31
CA GLN A 93 -6.32 12.07 9.10
C GLN A 93 -4.91 11.56 8.83
N TYR A 94 -4.01 12.45 8.38
CA TYR A 94 -2.66 12.08 7.91
C TYR A 94 -1.60 12.96 8.54
N ASN A 95 -0.37 12.45 8.62
CA ASN A 95 0.79 13.27 8.96
C ASN A 95 1.29 13.96 7.67
N ILE A 96 1.17 15.28 7.60
CA ILE A 96 1.41 16.05 6.38
C ILE A 96 2.72 16.82 6.47
N GLN A 97 3.60 16.61 5.48
CA GLN A 97 4.71 17.49 5.18
C GLN A 97 4.45 18.19 3.85
N VAL A 98 4.92 19.42 3.70
CA VAL A 98 4.69 20.25 2.50
C VAL A 98 5.98 20.85 2.00
N CYS A 99 6.07 21.07 0.68
CA CYS A 99 7.15 21.83 0.03
C CYS A 99 6.61 22.56 -1.21
N SER A 100 7.43 23.45 -1.78
CA SER A 100 7.01 24.39 -2.82
C SER A 100 7.42 23.98 -4.24
N ASN A 101 8.33 23.01 -4.40
CA ASN A 101 8.84 22.59 -5.70
C ASN A 101 9.36 21.14 -5.68
N GLY A 102 9.53 20.55 -6.86
CA GLY A 102 9.97 19.18 -7.01
C GLY A 102 11.40 18.90 -6.52
N LYS A 103 12.29 19.90 -6.58
CA LYS A 103 13.68 19.75 -6.16
C LYS A 103 13.79 19.63 -4.63
N GLU A 104 13.03 20.43 -3.89
CA GLU A 104 12.91 20.33 -2.46
C GLU A 104 12.27 18.99 -2.07
N ALA A 105 11.24 18.57 -2.82
CA ALA A 105 10.55 17.29 -2.60
C ALA A 105 11.49 16.08 -2.68
N LEU A 106 12.46 16.04 -3.62
CA LEU A 106 13.43 14.96 -3.73
C LEU A 106 14.27 14.77 -2.45
N THR A 107 14.63 15.87 -1.79
CA THR A 107 15.38 15.82 -0.53
C THR A 107 14.48 15.31 0.61
N ILE A 108 13.28 15.87 0.69
CA ILE A 108 12.31 15.52 1.73
C ILE A 108 11.87 14.05 1.63
N VAL A 109 11.62 13.53 0.42
CA VAL A 109 11.20 12.15 0.22
C VAL A 109 12.20 11.16 0.83
N LYS A 110 13.49 11.40 0.68
CA LYS A 110 14.55 10.52 1.19
C LYS A 110 14.63 10.49 2.73
N GLU A 111 14.34 11.62 3.37
CA GLU A 111 14.39 11.76 4.83
C GLU A 111 13.05 11.37 5.48
N TYR A 112 11.97 11.88 4.93
CA TYR A 112 10.62 11.71 5.49
C TYR A 112 10.01 10.36 5.20
N MET A 113 10.37 9.74 4.03
CA MET A 113 9.81 8.47 3.54
C MET A 113 8.28 8.47 3.60
N PRO A 114 7.61 9.27 2.76
CA PRO A 114 6.14 9.37 2.77
C PRO A 114 5.49 8.07 2.25
N ASN A 115 4.27 7.82 2.71
CA ASN A 115 3.44 6.72 2.20
C ASN A 115 2.72 7.08 0.89
N LEU A 116 2.63 8.38 0.57
CA LEU A 116 2.03 8.91 -0.66
C LEU A 116 2.55 10.32 -0.92
N VAL A 117 2.74 10.67 -2.20
CA VAL A 117 3.07 12.03 -2.66
C VAL A 117 1.91 12.60 -3.44
N ILE A 118 1.55 13.86 -3.19
CA ILE A 118 0.61 14.65 -3.99
C ILE A 118 1.41 15.81 -4.57
N SER A 119 1.49 15.94 -5.88
CA SER A 119 2.29 16.99 -6.52
C SER A 119 1.50 17.73 -7.59
N ASP A 120 1.59 19.05 -7.61
CA ASP A 120 1.25 19.80 -8.83
C ASP A 120 2.22 19.44 -9.96
N ILE A 121 1.75 19.48 -11.19
CA ILE A 121 2.58 19.30 -12.38
C ILE A 121 3.37 20.57 -12.69
N MET A 122 2.73 21.73 -12.61
CA MET A 122 3.29 23.00 -13.08
C MET A 122 3.92 23.78 -11.93
N MET A 123 5.16 23.48 -11.62
CA MET A 123 5.91 24.14 -10.54
C MET A 123 7.25 24.69 -11.04
N PRO A 124 7.80 25.74 -10.39
CA PRO A 124 9.13 26.25 -10.68
C PRO A 124 10.23 25.24 -10.33
N GLU A 125 11.41 25.41 -10.85
CA GLU A 125 12.63 24.61 -10.68
C GLU A 125 12.54 23.17 -11.19
N MET A 126 11.56 22.40 -10.77
CA MET A 126 11.31 21.00 -11.18
C MET A 126 9.82 20.75 -11.24
N ARG A 127 9.35 20.28 -12.38
CA ARG A 127 7.94 19.93 -12.61
C ARG A 127 7.56 18.65 -11.85
N GLY A 128 6.25 18.50 -11.55
CA GLY A 128 5.74 17.32 -10.84
C GLY A 128 5.81 16.02 -11.65
N ASP A 129 5.68 16.08 -12.98
CA ASP A 129 5.86 14.92 -13.86
C ASP A 129 7.33 14.47 -13.91
N GLU A 130 8.28 15.39 -13.91
CA GLU A 130 9.71 15.09 -13.79
C GLU A 130 10.05 14.48 -12.43
N LEU A 131 9.53 15.07 -11.34
CA LEU A 131 9.63 14.52 -9.99
C LEU A 131 9.09 13.08 -9.94
N CYS A 132 7.90 12.86 -10.50
CA CYS A 132 7.28 11.54 -10.58
C CYS A 132 8.17 10.53 -11.29
N HIS A 133 8.69 10.91 -12.46
CA HIS A 133 9.58 10.06 -13.26
C HIS A 133 10.83 9.66 -12.46
N ILE A 134 11.47 10.62 -11.78
CA ILE A 134 12.65 10.34 -10.94
C ILE A 134 12.30 9.36 -9.82
N LEU A 135 11.23 9.63 -9.05
CA LEU A 135 10.83 8.80 -7.92
C LEU A 135 10.41 7.39 -8.33
N LYS A 136 9.76 7.24 -9.49
CA LYS A 136 9.31 5.92 -9.99
C LYS A 136 10.43 5.08 -10.58
N ASN A 137 11.52 5.69 -11.01
CA ASN A 137 12.70 4.99 -11.55
C ASN A 137 13.80 4.77 -10.50
N ASP A 138 13.69 5.36 -9.31
CA ASP A 138 14.60 5.10 -8.21
C ASP A 138 14.12 3.89 -7.39
N ILE A 139 15.01 2.90 -7.21
CA ILE A 139 14.70 1.67 -6.47
C ILE A 139 14.25 1.93 -5.04
N GLU A 140 14.72 3.02 -4.41
CA GLU A 140 14.38 3.37 -3.03
C GLU A 140 12.98 3.95 -2.89
N THR A 141 12.46 4.63 -3.92
CA THR A 141 11.22 5.41 -3.86
C THR A 141 10.13 4.93 -4.81
N SER A 142 10.44 4.03 -5.74
CA SER A 142 9.51 3.53 -6.77
C SER A 142 8.19 2.98 -6.20
N HIS A 143 8.21 2.47 -4.98
CA HIS A 143 7.05 1.94 -4.29
C HIS A 143 6.07 3.01 -3.79
N ILE A 144 6.46 4.30 -3.74
CA ILE A 144 5.63 5.38 -3.22
C ILE A 144 4.57 5.75 -4.25
N PRO A 145 3.26 5.68 -3.93
CA PRO A 145 2.22 6.14 -4.84
C PRO A 145 2.24 7.66 -4.98
N ILE A 146 1.98 8.12 -6.21
CA ILE A 146 2.03 9.54 -6.58
C ILE A 146 0.72 9.94 -7.23
N ILE A 147 0.09 11.00 -6.69
CA ILE A 147 -1.06 11.69 -7.29
C ILE A 147 -0.54 12.97 -7.93
N LEU A 148 -0.78 13.16 -9.22
CA LEU A 148 -0.48 14.41 -9.91
C LEU A 148 -1.74 15.28 -10.02
N LEU A 149 -1.62 16.55 -9.60
CA LEU A 149 -2.65 17.56 -9.77
C LEU A 149 -2.35 18.33 -11.05
N THR A 150 -3.33 18.44 -11.95
CA THR A 150 -3.13 19.06 -13.27
C THR A 150 -4.18 20.09 -13.60
N ALA A 151 -3.79 21.20 -14.20
CA ALA A 151 -4.70 22.21 -14.76
C ALA A 151 -5.12 21.90 -16.21
N LEU A 152 -4.57 20.84 -16.83
CA LEU A 152 -4.64 20.62 -18.27
C LEU A 152 -5.73 19.60 -18.63
N ASN A 153 -6.73 20.07 -19.35
CA ASN A 153 -7.88 19.29 -19.86
C ASN A 153 -7.70 18.75 -21.28
N THR A 154 -6.49 18.80 -21.86
CA THR A 154 -6.27 18.33 -23.22
C THR A 154 -5.76 16.89 -23.24
N ASP A 155 -6.33 16.06 -24.12
CA ASP A 155 -6.02 14.63 -24.25
C ASP A 155 -4.52 14.33 -24.43
N LYS A 156 -3.77 15.24 -25.09
CA LYS A 156 -2.31 15.10 -25.24
C LYS A 156 -1.57 15.13 -23.90
N ASN A 157 -1.94 16.02 -23.01
CA ASN A 157 -1.26 16.19 -21.72
C ASN A 157 -1.61 15.08 -20.72
N ILE A 158 -2.81 14.48 -20.85
CA ILE A 158 -3.20 13.29 -20.11
C ILE A 158 -2.34 12.08 -20.55
N ILE A 159 -2.08 11.96 -21.85
CA ILE A 159 -1.26 10.87 -22.41
C ILE A 159 0.22 11.03 -21.99
N GLU A 160 0.77 12.24 -22.05
CA GLU A 160 2.13 12.52 -21.58
C GLU A 160 2.26 12.31 -20.06
N GLY A 161 1.24 12.68 -19.31
CA GLY A 161 1.17 12.41 -17.89
C GLY A 161 1.11 10.91 -17.57
N LEU A 162 0.29 10.11 -18.24
CA LEU A 162 0.24 8.66 -18.10
C LEU A 162 1.59 7.98 -18.34
N GLN A 163 2.45 8.58 -19.17
CA GLN A 163 3.83 8.10 -19.42
C GLN A 163 4.80 8.41 -18.28
N SER A 164 4.48 9.36 -17.37
CA SER A 164 5.32 9.67 -16.20
C SER A 164 5.29 8.59 -15.10
N GLY A 165 4.33 7.64 -15.18
CA GLY A 165 4.20 6.53 -14.24
C GLY A 165 3.48 6.89 -12.95
N ALA A 166 2.74 8.01 -12.87
CA ALA A 166 1.92 8.35 -11.72
C ALA A 166 0.78 7.35 -11.52
N ASP A 167 0.41 7.13 -10.25
CA ASP A 167 -0.65 6.18 -9.90
C ASP A 167 -2.05 6.79 -10.09
N GLU A 168 -2.19 8.13 -10.04
CA GLU A 168 -3.46 8.83 -10.22
C GLU A 168 -3.25 10.26 -10.74
N TYR A 169 -4.24 10.76 -11.50
CA TYR A 169 -4.29 12.13 -12.02
C TYR A 169 -5.58 12.81 -11.61
N ILE A 170 -5.49 14.02 -11.07
CA ILE A 170 -6.64 14.80 -10.64
C ILE A 170 -6.60 16.18 -11.30
N VAL A 171 -7.64 16.49 -12.07
CA VAL A 171 -7.75 17.78 -12.79
C VAL A 171 -8.20 18.88 -11.84
N LYS A 172 -7.51 20.02 -11.85
CA LYS A 172 -7.90 21.25 -11.17
C LYS A 172 -8.96 22.01 -11.99
N PRO A 173 -10.06 22.54 -11.40
CA PRO A 173 -10.39 22.49 -9.99
C PRO A 173 -10.99 21.15 -9.56
N PHE A 174 -10.60 20.61 -8.41
CA PHE A 174 -11.03 19.31 -7.90
C PHE A 174 -11.89 19.41 -6.64
N ASN A 175 -12.66 18.37 -6.39
CA ASN A 175 -13.39 18.19 -5.15
C ASN A 175 -12.48 17.49 -4.12
N ILE A 176 -12.36 18.07 -2.92
CA ILE A 176 -11.54 17.50 -1.84
C ILE A 176 -12.00 16.10 -1.42
N GLY A 177 -13.29 15.78 -1.53
CA GLY A 177 -13.83 14.45 -1.25
C GLY A 177 -13.32 13.40 -2.25
N ILE A 178 -13.15 13.78 -3.53
CA ILE A 178 -12.55 12.91 -4.56
C ILE A 178 -11.07 12.68 -4.26
N LEU A 179 -10.33 13.73 -3.90
CA LEU A 179 -8.92 13.60 -3.51
C LEU A 179 -8.76 12.68 -2.30
N ARG A 180 -9.58 12.84 -1.24
CA ARG A 180 -9.56 11.96 -0.06
C ARG A 180 -9.86 10.50 -0.44
N ALA A 181 -10.83 10.26 -1.31
CA ALA A 181 -11.17 8.91 -1.77
C ALA A 181 -10.00 8.25 -2.53
N ASN A 182 -9.33 8.99 -3.43
CA ASN A 182 -8.19 8.48 -4.18
C ASN A 182 -6.99 8.20 -3.27
N ILE A 183 -6.70 9.07 -2.31
CA ILE A 183 -5.68 8.82 -1.28
C ILE A 183 -5.98 7.51 -0.53
N ALA A 184 -7.20 7.35 0.00
CA ALA A 184 -7.60 6.17 0.74
C ALA A 184 -7.50 4.89 -0.11
N ASN A 185 -7.92 4.94 -1.37
CA ASN A 185 -7.84 3.81 -2.30
C ASN A 185 -6.39 3.40 -2.58
N LEU A 186 -5.50 4.37 -2.89
CA LEU A 186 -4.09 4.07 -3.15
C LEU A 186 -3.40 3.47 -1.93
N LEU A 187 -3.64 4.01 -0.75
CA LEU A 187 -3.08 3.50 0.51
C LEU A 187 -3.61 2.10 0.85
N THR A 188 -4.90 1.84 0.61
CA THR A 188 -5.51 0.52 0.81
C THR A 188 -4.97 -0.50 -0.19
N ASN A 189 -4.87 -0.14 -1.47
CA ASN A 189 -4.29 -1.01 -2.49
C ASN A 189 -2.84 -1.38 -2.16
N ARG A 190 -2.06 -0.43 -1.64
CA ARG A 190 -0.70 -0.72 -1.14
C ARG A 190 -0.70 -1.71 0.03
N ALA A 191 -1.63 -1.59 0.97
CA ALA A 191 -1.73 -2.54 2.09
C ALA A 191 -2.07 -3.95 1.57
N LEU A 192 -2.97 -4.08 0.60
CA LEU A 192 -3.29 -5.36 -0.04
C LEU A 192 -2.09 -5.96 -0.79
N LEU A 193 -1.32 -5.14 -1.51
CA LEU A 193 -0.11 -5.57 -2.19
C LEU A 193 0.96 -6.06 -1.20
N ARG A 194 1.16 -5.37 -0.09
CA ARG A 194 2.06 -5.82 1.00
C ARG A 194 1.69 -7.22 1.47
N HIS A 195 0.42 -7.48 1.66
CA HIS A 195 -0.05 -8.81 2.07
C HIS A 195 0.25 -9.87 1.01
N LYS A 196 0.08 -9.55 -0.29
CA LYS A 196 0.45 -10.45 -1.39
C LYS A 196 1.95 -10.73 -1.43
N TYR A 197 2.81 -9.70 -1.34
CA TYR A 197 4.27 -9.89 -1.32
C TYR A 197 4.74 -10.69 -0.10
N ALA A 198 4.09 -10.53 1.05
CA ALA A 198 4.37 -11.33 2.24
C ALA A 198 3.90 -12.78 2.10
N SER A 199 2.81 -13.05 1.35
CA SER A 199 2.21 -14.37 1.18
C SER A 199 2.64 -15.11 -0.08
N LEU A 200 3.59 -14.59 -0.88
CA LEU A 200 4.04 -15.21 -2.13
C LEU A 200 4.40 -16.68 -1.91
N ASP A 201 3.47 -17.57 -2.28
CA ASP A 201 3.71 -19.00 -2.35
C ASP A 201 4.65 -19.29 -3.52
N LEU A 202 5.70 -20.07 -3.23
CA LEU A 202 6.79 -20.39 -4.14
C LEU A 202 6.35 -21.12 -5.42
N ASN A 203 5.12 -21.64 -5.46
CA ASN A 203 4.62 -22.52 -6.50
C ASN A 203 3.57 -21.91 -7.45
N ASP A 204 3.17 -20.65 -7.26
CA ASP A 204 2.14 -20.03 -8.10
C ASP A 204 2.74 -19.26 -9.29
N GLU A 205 3.47 -19.95 -10.17
CA GLU A 205 3.82 -19.40 -11.50
C GLU A 205 2.58 -19.07 -12.35
N LYS A 206 1.42 -19.68 -12.06
CA LYS A 206 0.17 -19.45 -12.79
C LYS A 206 -0.62 -18.22 -12.34
N ASN A 207 -0.40 -17.74 -11.12
CA ASN A 207 -1.06 -16.51 -10.62
C ASN A 207 -0.25 -15.23 -10.87
N ASN A 208 0.91 -15.32 -11.52
CA ASN A 208 1.75 -14.18 -11.87
C ASN A 208 1.11 -13.25 -12.91
N THR A 209 0.12 -13.72 -13.69
CA THR A 209 -0.55 -12.91 -14.72
C THR A 209 -1.57 -11.93 -14.14
N ASP A 210 -2.18 -12.23 -12.98
CA ASP A 210 -3.13 -11.31 -12.32
C ASP A 210 -2.44 -10.22 -11.48
N CYS A 211 -1.13 -10.32 -11.28
CA CYS A 211 -0.32 -9.29 -10.61
C CYS A 211 0.12 -8.14 -11.53
N ILE A 212 -0.21 -8.20 -12.83
CA ILE A 212 0.20 -7.23 -13.87
C ILE A 212 -0.42 -5.84 -13.64
N ASN A 213 -1.43 -5.70 -12.81
CA ASN A 213 -1.97 -4.41 -12.37
C ASN A 213 -1.28 -3.82 -11.13
N CYS A 214 -0.16 -4.37 -10.70
CA CYS A 214 0.60 -3.90 -9.55
C CYS A 214 1.71 -2.96 -10.00
N SER A 215 1.40 -1.79 -9.97
CA SER A 215 2.03 -0.47 -9.97
C SER A 215 3.50 -0.28 -10.32
N ASN A 216 4.43 -1.21 -10.23
CA ASN A 216 5.80 -0.97 -10.72
C ASN A 216 6.59 -2.26 -10.94
N ASP A 217 7.05 -2.44 -12.18
CA ASP A 217 7.95 -3.52 -12.60
C ASP A 217 9.24 -3.60 -11.75
N LEU A 218 9.72 -2.45 -11.25
CA LEU A 218 10.90 -2.38 -10.41
C LEU A 218 10.69 -3.02 -9.04
N ASP A 219 9.52 -2.81 -8.42
CA ASP A 219 9.21 -3.39 -7.10
C ASP A 219 9.11 -4.91 -7.19
N TRP A 220 8.47 -5.42 -8.25
CA TRP A 220 8.38 -6.85 -8.51
C TRP A 220 9.75 -7.47 -8.77
N LYS A 221 10.55 -6.88 -9.66
CA LYS A 221 11.91 -7.32 -9.96
C LYS A 221 12.78 -7.32 -8.71
N PHE A 222 12.65 -6.29 -7.87
CA PHE A 222 13.39 -6.20 -6.61
C PHE A 222 13.04 -7.37 -5.66
N ILE A 223 11.74 -7.61 -5.40
CA ILE A 223 11.30 -8.72 -4.54
C ILE A 223 11.71 -10.08 -5.12
N ALA A 224 11.58 -10.28 -6.43
CA ALA A 224 12.00 -11.50 -7.11
C ALA A 224 13.52 -11.74 -6.97
N THR A 225 14.32 -10.67 -7.13
CA THR A 225 15.78 -10.75 -6.97
C THR A 225 16.18 -11.06 -5.53
N VAL A 226 15.54 -10.41 -4.54
CA VAL A 226 15.76 -10.70 -3.12
C VAL A 226 15.45 -12.17 -2.81
N LYS A 227 14.28 -12.65 -3.26
CA LYS A 227 13.84 -14.03 -3.07
C LYS A 227 14.85 -15.01 -3.69
N LYS A 228 15.22 -14.81 -4.95
CA LYS A 228 16.20 -15.62 -5.64
C LYS A 228 17.55 -15.64 -4.93
N SER A 229 18.07 -14.49 -4.50
CA SER A 229 19.35 -14.42 -3.77
C SER A 229 19.32 -15.21 -2.46
N VAL A 230 18.17 -15.25 -1.75
CA VAL A 230 17.99 -16.08 -0.55
C VAL A 230 17.92 -17.55 -0.92
N GLU A 231 17.22 -17.92 -2.00
CA GLU A 231 17.11 -19.30 -2.49
C GLU A 231 18.45 -19.85 -2.94
N ASP A 232 19.24 -19.07 -3.67
CA ASP A 232 20.58 -19.45 -4.15
C ASP A 232 21.59 -19.63 -3.00
N ASN A 233 21.30 -19.11 -1.78
CA ASN A 233 22.13 -19.23 -0.59
C ASN A 233 21.36 -19.87 0.58
N MET A 234 20.44 -20.78 0.27
CA MET A 234 19.50 -21.30 1.25
C MET A 234 20.17 -22.07 2.39
N ASP A 235 21.15 -22.89 2.08
CA ASP A 235 21.91 -23.74 3.00
C ASP A 235 22.97 -22.99 3.82
N ASN A 236 23.27 -21.75 3.45
CA ASN A 236 24.30 -20.96 4.12
C ASN A 236 23.74 -20.25 5.38
N PRO A 237 24.08 -20.69 6.62
CA PRO A 237 23.59 -20.05 7.83
C PRO A 237 24.20 -18.67 8.06
N SER A 238 25.33 -18.33 7.41
CA SER A 238 25.98 -17.01 7.49
C SER A 238 25.35 -15.99 6.53
N PHE A 239 24.46 -16.44 5.62
CA PHE A 239 23.76 -15.53 4.71
C PHE A 239 22.75 -14.69 5.48
N ASN A 240 23.04 -13.41 5.61
CA ASN A 240 22.28 -12.44 6.40
C ASN A 240 21.97 -11.17 5.60
N VAL A 241 21.32 -10.19 6.24
CA VAL A 241 20.90 -8.92 5.61
C VAL A 241 22.10 -8.16 5.05
N ASP A 242 23.26 -8.17 5.71
CA ASP A 242 24.44 -7.42 5.26
C ASP A 242 25.02 -8.03 3.97
N VAL A 243 25.09 -9.36 3.90
CA VAL A 243 25.52 -10.08 2.68
C VAL A 243 24.57 -9.78 1.52
N LEU A 244 23.27 -9.79 1.79
CA LEU A 244 22.24 -9.51 0.79
C LEU A 244 22.30 -8.04 0.30
N CYS A 245 22.51 -7.07 1.20
CA CYS A 245 22.71 -5.67 0.83
C CYS A 245 23.93 -5.48 -0.09
N ASN A 246 25.05 -6.16 0.23
CA ASN A 246 26.25 -6.12 -0.60
C ASN A 246 26.01 -6.72 -1.99
N LEU A 247 25.30 -7.86 -2.08
CA LEU A 247 24.97 -8.50 -3.35
C LEU A 247 24.09 -7.60 -4.23
N LEU A 248 23.15 -6.87 -3.62
CA LEU A 248 22.24 -5.98 -4.33
C LEU A 248 22.81 -4.58 -4.56
N ASN A 249 24.01 -4.30 -4.01
CA ASN A 249 24.63 -2.98 -4.04
C ASN A 249 23.73 -1.85 -3.52
N ILE A 250 23.03 -2.11 -2.43
CA ILE A 250 22.07 -1.19 -1.79
C ILE A 250 22.49 -0.95 -0.34
N SER A 251 22.30 0.28 0.16
CA SER A 251 22.54 0.60 1.56
C SER A 251 21.59 -0.21 2.49
N ARG A 252 22.07 -0.53 3.70
CA ARG A 252 21.25 -1.26 4.69
C ARG A 252 19.96 -0.52 5.03
N THR A 253 20.03 0.80 5.13
CA THR A 253 18.86 1.65 5.42
C THR A 253 17.84 1.63 4.29
N SER A 254 18.30 1.80 3.04
CA SER A 254 17.45 1.75 1.86
C SER A 254 16.80 0.39 1.69
N PHE A 255 17.57 -0.69 1.87
CA PHE A 255 17.06 -2.05 1.84
C PHE A 255 16.00 -2.30 2.91
N TYR A 256 16.25 -1.85 4.15
CA TYR A 256 15.31 -1.97 5.26
C TYR A 256 13.98 -1.25 4.92
N ASN A 257 14.07 0.01 4.50
CA ASN A 257 12.91 0.83 4.17
C ASN A 257 12.11 0.20 3.01
N LYS A 258 12.78 -0.25 1.96
CA LYS A 258 12.15 -0.86 0.79
C LYS A 258 11.45 -2.17 1.13
N ILE A 259 12.12 -3.10 1.82
CA ILE A 259 11.49 -4.38 2.24
C ILE A 259 10.30 -4.12 3.17
N LYS A 260 10.48 -3.24 4.16
CA LYS A 260 9.41 -2.87 5.10
C LYS A 260 8.21 -2.25 4.37
N ALA A 261 8.46 -1.37 3.40
CA ALA A 261 7.42 -0.75 2.58
C ALA A 261 6.66 -1.75 1.70
N LEU A 262 7.36 -2.75 1.13
CA LEU A 262 6.76 -3.73 0.21
C LEU A 262 6.10 -4.92 0.93
N THR A 263 6.64 -5.37 2.08
CA THR A 263 6.21 -6.62 2.73
C THR A 263 5.66 -6.44 4.13
N ASP A 264 5.77 -5.24 4.70
CA ASP A 264 5.51 -4.89 6.11
C ASP A 264 6.37 -5.67 7.12
N GLN A 265 7.42 -6.36 6.66
CA GLN A 265 8.32 -7.16 7.50
C GLN A 265 9.71 -6.54 7.60
N ALA A 266 10.43 -6.80 8.70
CA ALA A 266 11.84 -6.48 8.75
C ALA A 266 12.63 -7.43 7.81
N PRO A 267 13.75 -6.98 7.20
CA PRO A 267 14.53 -7.79 6.27
C PRO A 267 14.94 -9.17 6.81
N ALA A 268 15.36 -9.25 8.07
CA ALA A 268 15.74 -10.52 8.70
C ALA A 268 14.53 -11.47 8.85
N ASP A 269 13.35 -10.93 9.13
CA ASP A 269 12.11 -11.71 9.23
C ASP A 269 11.65 -12.20 7.85
N TYR A 270 11.85 -11.37 6.81
CA TYR A 270 11.53 -11.75 5.44
C TYR A 270 12.44 -12.88 4.92
N ILE A 271 13.76 -12.80 5.16
CA ILE A 271 14.68 -13.91 4.85
C ILE A 271 14.27 -15.18 5.60
N ARG A 272 13.97 -15.07 6.89
CA ARG A 272 13.50 -16.19 7.72
C ARG A 272 12.21 -16.81 7.18
N LEU A 273 11.27 -15.97 6.73
CA LEU A 273 10.02 -16.43 6.12
C LEU A 273 10.25 -17.27 4.86
N ILE A 274 11.13 -16.83 3.96
CA ILE A 274 11.50 -17.58 2.75
C ILE A 274 12.08 -18.94 3.14
N ARG A 275 13.01 -18.98 4.09
CA ARG A 275 13.60 -20.23 4.62
C ARG A 275 12.55 -21.19 5.21
N LEU A 276 11.62 -20.64 6.02
CA LEU A 276 10.54 -21.45 6.61
C LEU A 276 9.58 -22.01 5.57
N LYS A 277 9.25 -21.25 4.53
CA LYS A 277 8.41 -21.72 3.42
C LYS A 277 9.10 -22.85 2.64
N HIS A 278 10.39 -22.72 2.38
CA HIS A 278 11.17 -23.79 1.75
C HIS A 278 11.24 -25.05 2.63
N ALA A 279 11.47 -24.87 3.94
CA ALA A 279 11.40 -25.99 4.89
C ALA A 279 10.04 -26.70 4.88
N ALA A 280 8.95 -25.93 4.79
CA ALA A 280 7.60 -26.50 4.70
C ALA A 280 7.38 -27.35 3.45
N GLN A 281 8.01 -26.99 2.31
CA GLN A 281 7.99 -27.81 1.11
C GLN A 281 8.77 -29.11 1.30
N LEU A 282 10.00 -29.04 1.82
CA LEU A 282 10.82 -30.23 2.10
C LEU A 282 10.13 -31.19 3.08
N LEU A 283 9.42 -30.65 4.10
CA LEU A 283 8.61 -31.47 5.02
C LEU A 283 7.47 -32.20 4.32
N LYS A 284 6.83 -31.62 3.31
CA LYS A 284 5.79 -32.28 2.50
C LYS A 284 6.36 -33.37 1.60
N GLU A 285 7.61 -33.25 1.17
CA GLU A 285 8.29 -34.26 0.37
C GLU A 285 8.70 -35.50 1.17
N GLN A 286 8.91 -35.36 2.48
CA GLN A 286 9.27 -36.45 3.42
C GLN A 286 10.56 -37.20 3.08
N LYS A 287 11.47 -36.59 2.35
CA LYS A 287 12.75 -37.21 1.95
C LYS A 287 13.86 -37.00 2.98
N HIS A 288 13.70 -36.03 3.88
CA HIS A 288 14.73 -35.58 4.80
C HIS A 288 14.22 -35.60 6.24
N THR A 289 15.12 -35.76 7.19
CA THR A 289 14.85 -35.60 8.61
C THR A 289 14.69 -34.12 8.97
N ILE A 290 14.04 -33.84 10.09
CA ILE A 290 13.81 -32.46 10.56
C ILE A 290 15.16 -31.74 10.79
N THR A 291 16.20 -32.46 11.19
CA THR A 291 17.54 -31.91 11.41
C THR A 291 18.19 -31.55 10.07
N GLU A 292 18.17 -32.44 9.10
CA GLU A 292 18.67 -32.16 7.74
C GLU A 292 17.92 -31.00 7.10
N ILE A 293 16.57 -30.92 7.24
CA ILE A 293 15.78 -29.79 6.72
C ILE A 293 16.22 -28.47 7.38
N SER A 294 16.50 -28.48 8.70
CA SER A 294 17.02 -27.30 9.40
C SER A 294 18.36 -26.83 8.78
N GLU A 295 19.26 -27.75 8.50
CA GLU A 295 20.57 -27.44 7.87
C GLU A 295 20.39 -26.99 6.41
N LEU A 296 19.63 -27.72 5.59
CA LEU A 296 19.35 -27.37 4.19
C LEU A 296 18.66 -26.02 4.02
N THR A 297 18.01 -25.53 5.06
CA THR A 297 17.32 -24.22 5.05
C THR A 297 18.08 -23.15 5.83
N GLY A 298 19.36 -23.38 6.14
CA GLY A 298 20.27 -22.39 6.70
C GLY A 298 19.98 -22.00 8.15
N PHE A 299 19.34 -22.88 8.92
CA PHE A 299 19.21 -22.69 10.36
C PHE A 299 20.37 -23.42 11.06
N SER A 300 21.17 -22.64 11.80
CA SER A 300 22.33 -23.17 12.55
C SER A 300 21.93 -24.03 13.75
N ASP A 301 20.69 -23.92 14.25
CA ASP A 301 20.17 -24.64 15.41
C ASP A 301 18.77 -25.21 15.13
N ALA A 302 18.68 -26.54 15.17
CA ALA A 302 17.44 -27.29 14.96
C ALA A 302 16.39 -27.00 16.07
N LYS A 303 16.77 -26.61 17.28
CA LYS A 303 15.84 -26.21 18.33
C LYS A 303 15.20 -24.88 17.99
N TYR A 304 16.00 -23.88 17.64
CA TYR A 304 15.52 -22.58 17.15
C TYR A 304 14.61 -22.73 15.92
N PHE A 305 15.00 -23.55 14.97
CA PHE A 305 14.15 -23.87 13.80
C PHE A 305 12.77 -24.35 14.21
N ARG A 306 12.68 -25.35 15.12
CA ARG A 306 11.40 -25.89 15.59
C ARG A 306 10.52 -24.81 16.25
N GLU A 307 11.12 -23.94 17.06
CA GLU A 307 10.42 -22.85 17.74
C GLU A 307 9.84 -21.83 16.75
N VAL A 308 10.66 -21.33 15.80
CA VAL A 308 10.20 -20.35 14.82
C VAL A 308 9.21 -20.95 13.81
N PHE A 309 9.39 -22.20 13.41
CA PHE A 309 8.45 -22.91 12.55
C PHE A 309 7.09 -23.07 13.23
N LYS A 310 7.06 -23.51 14.49
CA LYS A 310 5.83 -23.62 15.27
C LYS A 310 5.15 -22.26 15.46
N LYS A 311 5.93 -21.20 15.69
CA LYS A 311 5.38 -19.84 15.82
C LYS A 311 4.73 -19.36 14.52
N HIS A 312 5.30 -19.71 13.36
CA HIS A 312 4.80 -19.24 12.07
C HIS A 312 3.62 -20.08 11.55
N PHE A 313 3.70 -21.41 11.63
CA PHE A 313 2.67 -22.31 11.10
C PHE A 313 1.66 -22.79 12.14
N ASN A 314 1.77 -22.37 13.40
CA ASN A 314 0.95 -22.81 14.54
C ASN A 314 0.98 -24.33 14.79
N MET A 315 1.95 -25.04 14.21
CA MET A 315 2.16 -26.49 14.39
C MET A 315 3.65 -26.84 14.29
N SER A 316 4.04 -27.93 14.95
CA SER A 316 5.43 -28.41 14.89
C SER A 316 5.78 -28.94 13.51
N PRO A 317 7.09 -28.94 13.10
CA PRO A 317 7.53 -29.54 11.84
C PRO A 317 7.06 -30.98 11.65
N SER A 318 7.07 -31.79 12.73
CA SER A 318 6.61 -33.20 12.71
C SER A 318 5.11 -33.33 12.43
N GLN A 319 4.30 -32.44 13.04
CA GLN A 319 2.85 -32.40 12.78
C GLN A 319 2.54 -31.96 11.37
N TYR A 320 3.29 -30.95 10.86
CA TYR A 320 3.15 -30.45 9.51
C TYR A 320 3.46 -31.53 8.46
N ALA A 321 4.55 -32.29 8.64
CA ALA A 321 4.91 -33.39 7.77
C ALA A 321 3.85 -34.52 7.75
N LYS A 322 3.25 -34.86 8.92
CA LYS A 322 2.17 -35.86 9.00
C LYS A 322 0.93 -35.43 8.23
N ARG A 323 0.50 -34.18 8.42
CA ARG A 323 -0.66 -33.62 7.70
C ARG A 323 -0.45 -33.61 6.18
N GLY A 324 0.76 -33.26 5.72
CA GLY A 324 1.10 -33.29 4.30
C GLY A 324 1.02 -34.70 3.69
N LYS A 325 1.17 -35.77 4.49
CA LYS A 325 0.99 -37.16 4.05
C LYS A 325 -0.49 -37.50 3.87
N GLU A 326 -1.31 -37.15 4.85
CA GLU A 326 -2.76 -37.38 4.81
C GLU A 326 -3.42 -36.70 3.60
N GLU A 327 -3.00 -35.45 3.28
CA GLU A 327 -3.48 -34.70 2.11
C GLU A 327 -3.03 -35.30 0.75
N LYS A 328 -1.92 -36.06 0.70
CA LYS A 328 -1.46 -36.77 -0.51
C LYS A 328 -2.22 -38.07 -0.71
N ASP A 329 -2.35 -38.86 0.36
CA ASP A 329 -3.05 -40.15 0.33
C ASP A 329 -4.52 -39.97 -0.08
N ASP A 330 -5.19 -38.90 0.35
CA ASP A 330 -6.56 -38.54 -0.03
C ASP A 330 -6.69 -38.11 -1.52
N LYS A 331 -5.61 -37.61 -2.14
CA LYS A 331 -5.61 -37.22 -3.56
C LYS A 331 -5.29 -38.40 -4.53
N GLU A 332 -4.61 -39.40 -4.05
CA GLU A 332 -4.32 -40.63 -4.85
C GLU A 332 -5.50 -41.61 -4.84
N ILE A 333 -6.47 -41.45 -3.93
CA ILE A 333 -7.67 -42.31 -3.82
C ILE A 333 -8.85 -41.76 -4.65
N LYS A 334 -8.75 -40.54 -5.20
CA LYS A 334 -9.77 -39.92 -6.07
C LYS A 334 -9.33 -39.90 -7.53
#